data_82be2170134b843e66314543b1147956
#
_entry.id   82be2170134b843e66314543b1147956
#
_cell.length_a   1.000
_cell.length_b   1.000
_cell.length_c   1.000
_cell.angle_alpha   90.00
_cell.angle_beta   90.00
_cell.angle_gamma   90.00
#
_symmetry.space_group_name_H-M   'P 1'
#
loop_
_entity.id
_entity.type
_entity.pdbx_description
1 polymer ?
#
loop_
_entity_poly.entity_id
_entity_poly.type
_entity_poly.pdbx_seq_one_letter_code
_entity_poly.pdbx_strand_id
1 'polypeptide(L)'
;MDGKCVPTSFDFSSVDTFFPEEAEEIKAHIKAEFGDRASATVLEMLESQDSYVRRFADFLYEKDYKPYTAKQWGIDPEKVDRQIFKRVPILFSYGSKYFSDKYQAMPVKGYMEFIENLLKHPGIELRLNEEALDRFSIRDNQVMDGDKPLAGVLIFTGALDELFGCKHGKLPYRSLRFEWKHEDIDSFQDMPVVAYPQAEGFTRITEYKKLPVQEVRGTTYAVEYPLPYKQGEAMEPYYPVLTEESQELFQKYYDEAKQVKGLAFAGRLAEFKYYNMDQAIRRALDLARELQ
;
A
#
# COMPACT_ATOMS: atom_id res chain seq x y z
N MET A 1 -18.23 8.39 -4.50
CA MET A 1 -18.70 9.36 -3.50
C MET A 1 -20.11 9.81 -3.88
N ASP A 2 -21.02 9.89 -2.94
CA ASP A 2 -22.43 10.33 -3.14
C ASP A 2 -23.11 9.70 -4.38
N GLY A 3 -22.92 8.40 -4.58
CA GLY A 3 -23.46 7.63 -5.70
C GLY A 3 -22.77 7.85 -7.06
N LYS A 4 -21.73 8.68 -7.12
CA LYS A 4 -20.96 8.95 -8.34
C LYS A 4 -19.58 8.31 -8.27
N CYS A 5 -19.07 7.83 -9.42
CA CYS A 5 -17.73 7.28 -9.58
C CYS A 5 -16.85 8.28 -10.33
N VAL A 6 -15.65 8.52 -9.83
CA VAL A 6 -14.64 9.39 -10.42
C VAL A 6 -13.29 8.71 -10.38
N PRO A 7 -12.33 9.11 -11.22
CA PRO A 7 -10.98 8.57 -11.15
C PRO A 7 -10.30 8.80 -9.79
N THR A 8 -9.45 7.88 -9.40
CA THR A 8 -8.44 8.06 -8.38
C THR A 8 -7.07 7.90 -9.08
N SER A 9 -6.23 8.90 -9.19
CA SER A 9 -6.21 10.21 -8.51
C SER A 9 -7.31 11.14 -9.02
N PHE A 10 -7.83 12.00 -8.13
CA PHE A 10 -8.81 13.01 -8.51
C PHE A 10 -8.22 13.98 -9.52
N ASP A 11 -9.04 14.44 -10.46
CA ASP A 11 -8.65 15.35 -11.54
C ASP A 11 -9.77 16.34 -11.85
N PHE A 12 -9.64 17.12 -12.90
CA PHE A 12 -10.68 18.09 -13.29
C PHE A 12 -12.03 17.45 -13.63
N SER A 13 -12.06 16.17 -14.03
CA SER A 13 -13.34 15.47 -14.20
C SER A 13 -14.06 15.26 -12.86
N SER A 14 -13.34 15.20 -11.77
CA SER A 14 -13.92 15.17 -10.42
C SER A 14 -14.55 16.51 -10.05
N VAL A 15 -13.93 17.64 -10.46
CA VAL A 15 -14.54 18.97 -10.30
C VAL A 15 -15.84 19.05 -11.09
N ASP A 16 -15.82 18.68 -12.37
CA ASP A 16 -17.01 18.71 -13.25
C ASP A 16 -18.14 17.82 -12.70
N THR A 17 -17.77 16.68 -12.12
CA THR A 17 -18.75 15.71 -11.60
C THR A 17 -19.44 16.20 -10.33
N PHE A 18 -18.69 16.80 -9.41
CA PHE A 18 -19.23 17.17 -8.08
C PHE A 18 -19.67 18.63 -7.99
N PHE A 19 -19.13 19.52 -8.83
CA PHE A 19 -19.42 20.94 -8.85
C PHE A 19 -19.77 21.46 -10.26
N PRO A 20 -20.77 20.87 -10.94
CA PRO A 20 -21.02 21.15 -12.36
C PRO A 20 -21.33 22.63 -12.65
N GLU A 21 -21.95 23.34 -11.71
CA GLU A 21 -22.32 24.76 -11.89
C GLU A 21 -21.15 25.73 -11.68
N GLU A 22 -20.11 25.32 -10.96
CA GLU A 22 -18.96 26.15 -10.59
C GLU A 22 -17.64 25.54 -11.05
N ALA A 23 -17.70 24.55 -11.93
CA ALA A 23 -16.52 23.79 -12.33
C ALA A 23 -15.44 24.66 -12.97
N GLU A 24 -15.82 25.58 -13.83
CA GLU A 24 -14.88 26.46 -14.52
C GLU A 24 -14.22 27.46 -13.56
N GLU A 25 -14.98 27.99 -12.60
CA GLU A 25 -14.43 28.86 -11.57
C GLU A 25 -13.42 28.11 -10.69
N ILE A 26 -13.79 26.94 -10.18
CA ILE A 26 -12.89 26.14 -9.34
C ILE A 26 -11.59 25.82 -10.09
N LYS A 27 -11.69 25.37 -11.35
CA LYS A 27 -10.52 25.06 -12.19
C LYS A 27 -9.65 26.29 -12.47
N ALA A 28 -10.28 27.45 -12.71
CA ALA A 28 -9.56 28.70 -12.92
C ALA A 28 -8.81 29.15 -11.67
N HIS A 29 -9.42 29.06 -10.49
CA HIS A 29 -8.81 29.40 -9.21
C HIS A 29 -7.65 28.44 -8.86
N ILE A 30 -7.80 27.11 -9.09
CA ILE A 30 -6.72 26.13 -8.94
C ILE A 30 -5.53 26.51 -9.83
N LYS A 31 -5.77 26.84 -11.12
CA LYS A 31 -4.70 27.24 -12.05
C LYS A 31 -4.04 28.56 -11.65
N ALA A 32 -4.81 29.52 -11.14
CA ALA A 32 -4.29 30.79 -10.67
C ALA A 32 -3.36 30.64 -9.46
N GLU A 33 -3.72 29.77 -8.50
CA GLU A 33 -2.94 29.56 -7.28
C GLU A 33 -1.71 28.69 -7.51
N PHE A 34 -1.86 27.58 -8.24
CA PHE A 34 -0.79 26.59 -8.40
C PHE A 34 0.04 26.76 -9.69
N GLY A 35 -0.37 27.65 -10.60
CA GLY A 35 0.37 27.96 -11.83
C GLY A 35 0.56 26.72 -12.73
N ASP A 36 1.81 26.48 -13.14
CA ASP A 36 2.19 25.38 -14.03
C ASP A 36 2.38 24.02 -13.32
N ARG A 37 2.05 23.93 -12.03
CA ARG A 37 2.10 22.65 -11.32
C ARG A 37 1.10 21.67 -11.92
N ALA A 38 1.53 20.42 -12.07
CA ALA A 38 0.67 19.34 -12.57
C ALA A 38 -0.32 18.81 -11.53
N SER A 39 -0.02 19.01 -10.23
CA SER A 39 -0.81 18.48 -9.12
C SER A 39 -0.49 19.15 -7.80
N ALA A 40 -1.38 18.97 -6.82
CA ALA A 40 -1.12 19.24 -5.41
C ALA A 40 -1.67 18.11 -4.53
N THR A 41 -1.20 18.02 -3.31
CA THR A 41 -1.81 17.16 -2.29
C THR A 41 -3.09 17.81 -1.76
N VAL A 42 -4.01 16.97 -1.27
CA VAL A 42 -5.23 17.51 -0.63
C VAL A 42 -4.89 18.43 0.54
N LEU A 43 -3.81 18.14 1.28
CA LEU A 43 -3.37 18.96 2.42
C LEU A 43 -2.91 20.36 1.99
N GLU A 44 -2.14 20.47 0.88
CA GLU A 44 -1.75 21.76 0.33
C GLU A 44 -2.98 22.59 -0.05
N MET A 45 -3.95 21.97 -0.69
CA MET A 45 -5.17 22.65 -1.12
C MET A 45 -6.09 23.04 0.06
N LEU A 46 -6.08 22.28 1.16
CA LEU A 46 -6.78 22.65 2.41
C LEU A 46 -6.18 23.89 3.10
N GLU A 47 -4.88 24.13 2.89
CA GLU A 47 -4.17 25.32 3.42
C GLU A 47 -4.41 26.58 2.57
N SER A 48 -5.05 26.45 1.40
CA SER A 48 -5.36 27.56 0.51
C SER A 48 -6.24 28.63 1.19
N GLN A 49 -5.96 29.90 0.87
CA GLN A 49 -6.82 31.02 1.26
C GLN A 49 -7.95 31.28 0.24
N ASP A 50 -7.84 30.64 -0.93
CA ASP A 50 -8.86 30.72 -1.97
C ASP A 50 -10.06 29.84 -1.62
N SER A 51 -11.24 30.43 -1.58
CA SER A 51 -12.46 29.74 -1.15
C SER A 51 -12.91 28.64 -2.11
N TYR A 52 -12.67 28.76 -3.41
CA TYR A 52 -12.99 27.76 -4.41
C TYR A 52 -12.07 26.54 -4.30
N VAL A 53 -10.76 26.78 -4.21
CA VAL A 53 -9.75 25.73 -4.02
C VAL A 53 -10.00 24.98 -2.73
N ARG A 54 -10.15 25.69 -1.63
CA ARG A 54 -10.39 25.10 -0.32
C ARG A 54 -11.69 24.28 -0.29
N ARG A 55 -12.78 24.79 -0.84
CA ARG A 55 -14.07 24.07 -0.85
C ARG A 55 -14.00 22.74 -1.59
N PHE A 56 -13.29 22.68 -2.73
CA PHE A 56 -13.08 21.44 -3.45
C PHE A 56 -12.21 20.46 -2.63
N ALA A 57 -11.16 20.95 -2.01
CA ALA A 57 -10.32 20.14 -1.14
C ALA A 57 -11.06 19.62 0.10
N ASP A 58 -11.84 20.48 0.78
CA ASP A 58 -12.68 20.09 1.92
C ASP A 58 -13.68 18.98 1.53
N PHE A 59 -14.31 19.11 0.36
CA PHE A 59 -15.24 18.10 -0.15
C PHE A 59 -14.54 16.75 -0.33
N LEU A 60 -13.40 16.71 -1.03
CA LEU A 60 -12.65 15.48 -1.24
C LEU A 60 -12.14 14.90 0.08
N TYR A 61 -11.63 15.75 0.96
CA TYR A 61 -11.12 15.33 2.25
C TYR A 61 -12.19 14.68 3.11
N GLU A 62 -13.35 15.30 3.27
CA GLU A 62 -14.45 14.78 4.10
C GLU A 62 -15.16 13.58 3.47
N LYS A 63 -15.25 13.52 2.12
CA LYS A 63 -16.00 12.46 1.43
C LYS A 63 -15.16 11.23 1.05
N ASP A 64 -13.84 11.40 0.87
CA ASP A 64 -12.94 10.32 0.45
C ASP A 64 -11.75 10.12 1.38
N TYR A 65 -10.83 11.09 1.45
CA TYR A 65 -9.54 10.89 2.13
C TYR A 65 -9.70 10.49 3.59
N LYS A 66 -10.51 11.22 4.34
CA LYS A 66 -10.73 10.99 5.76
C LYS A 66 -11.44 9.66 6.06
N PRO A 67 -12.61 9.36 5.48
CA PRO A 67 -13.30 8.10 5.75
C PRO A 67 -12.57 6.87 5.20
N TYR A 68 -11.92 6.99 4.02
CA TYR A 68 -11.11 5.90 3.48
C TYR A 68 -9.92 5.60 4.38
N THR A 69 -9.19 6.64 4.80
CA THR A 69 -8.01 6.51 5.65
C THR A 69 -8.38 5.97 7.03
N ALA A 70 -9.45 6.47 7.62
CA ALA A 70 -9.95 5.97 8.91
C ALA A 70 -10.25 4.46 8.85
N LYS A 71 -10.90 3.99 7.79
CA LYS A 71 -11.14 2.54 7.58
C LYS A 71 -9.86 1.76 7.35
N GLN A 72 -9.03 2.22 6.40
CA GLN A 72 -7.81 1.51 5.99
C GLN A 72 -6.84 1.33 7.15
N TRP A 73 -6.64 2.37 7.94
CA TRP A 73 -5.68 2.37 9.04
C TRP A 73 -6.29 2.03 10.40
N GLY A 74 -7.61 2.16 10.55
CA GLY A 74 -8.31 1.94 11.81
C GLY A 74 -7.93 2.93 12.92
N ILE A 75 -7.45 4.11 12.52
CA ILE A 75 -7.05 5.20 13.41
C ILE A 75 -7.59 6.52 12.88
N ASP A 76 -7.60 7.53 13.74
CA ASP A 76 -7.96 8.89 13.33
C ASP A 76 -6.97 9.39 12.26
N PRO A 77 -7.45 9.90 11.11
CA PRO A 77 -6.60 10.45 10.06
C PRO A 77 -5.64 11.54 10.53
N GLU A 78 -5.99 12.29 11.56
CA GLU A 78 -5.14 13.33 12.15
C GLU A 78 -3.90 12.77 12.85
N LYS A 79 -3.93 11.49 13.23
CA LYS A 79 -2.82 10.77 13.86
C LYS A 79 -1.97 9.97 12.88
N VAL A 80 -2.39 9.90 11.61
CA VAL A 80 -1.64 9.21 10.55
C VAL A 80 -0.53 10.13 10.03
N ASP A 81 0.61 9.55 9.68
CA ASP A 81 1.68 10.29 8.99
C ASP A 81 1.11 10.95 7.72
N ARG A 82 1.26 12.28 7.63
CA ARG A 82 0.77 13.09 6.50
C ARG A 82 1.30 12.63 5.14
N GLN A 83 2.39 11.87 5.10
CA GLN A 83 2.92 11.29 3.86
C GLN A 83 1.93 10.33 3.18
N ILE A 84 1.02 9.72 3.93
CA ILE A 84 -0.01 8.83 3.38
C ILE A 84 -0.95 9.59 2.45
N PHE A 85 -1.33 10.82 2.79
CA PHE A 85 -2.19 11.67 1.96
C PHE A 85 -1.48 12.20 0.69
N LYS A 86 -0.14 12.18 0.64
CA LYS A 86 0.63 12.55 -0.56
C LYS A 86 0.56 11.51 -1.67
N ARG A 87 0.14 10.28 -1.37
CA ARG A 87 0.12 9.19 -2.34
C ARG A 87 -0.96 9.33 -3.42
N VAL A 88 -2.03 10.05 -3.13
CA VAL A 88 -3.11 10.31 -4.08
C VAL A 88 -3.18 11.82 -4.29
N PRO A 89 -2.38 12.37 -5.21
CA PRO A 89 -2.43 13.79 -5.54
C PRO A 89 -3.72 14.12 -6.30
N ILE A 90 -4.12 15.38 -6.25
CA ILE A 90 -5.17 15.95 -7.08
C ILE A 90 -4.50 16.51 -8.34
N LEU A 91 -4.88 16.02 -9.50
CA LEU A 91 -4.29 16.36 -10.78
C LEU A 91 -4.98 17.58 -11.41
N PHE A 92 -4.20 18.52 -11.93
CA PHE A 92 -4.71 19.76 -12.54
C PHE A 92 -4.89 19.62 -14.05
N SER A 93 -5.43 18.50 -14.47
CA SER A 93 -5.69 18.15 -15.87
C SER A 93 -6.88 17.20 -15.96
N TYR A 94 -7.28 16.85 -17.18
CA TYR A 94 -8.16 15.73 -17.46
C TYR A 94 -7.33 14.48 -17.79
N GLY A 95 -7.84 13.32 -17.44
CA GLY A 95 -7.20 12.05 -17.76
C GLY A 95 -6.22 11.59 -16.68
N SER A 96 -6.77 11.07 -15.62
CA SER A 96 -6.02 10.52 -14.50
C SER A 96 -5.30 9.24 -14.88
N LYS A 97 -3.98 9.28 -14.83
CA LYS A 97 -3.20 8.07 -14.62
C LYS A 97 -2.87 8.00 -13.14
N TYR A 98 -3.17 6.88 -12.52
CA TYR A 98 -2.83 6.66 -11.11
C TYR A 98 -1.31 6.75 -10.89
N PHE A 99 -0.51 6.30 -11.86
CA PHE A 99 0.94 6.39 -11.86
C PHE A 99 1.44 7.31 -12.97
N SER A 100 2.51 8.04 -12.69
CA SER A 100 3.21 8.88 -13.66
C SER A 100 4.36 8.16 -14.39
N ASP A 101 4.59 6.89 -14.06
CA ASP A 101 5.69 6.10 -14.59
C ASP A 101 5.61 5.94 -16.10
N LYS A 102 6.78 6.02 -16.76
CA LYS A 102 6.91 5.85 -18.20
C LYS A 102 6.51 4.45 -18.67
N TYR A 103 6.80 3.44 -17.86
CA TYR A 103 6.48 2.05 -18.12
C TYR A 103 5.49 1.55 -17.10
N GLN A 104 4.32 1.16 -17.56
CA GLN A 104 3.25 0.60 -16.74
C GLN A 104 2.77 -0.67 -17.42
N ALA A 105 2.90 -1.81 -16.76
CA ALA A 105 2.54 -3.09 -17.32
C ALA A 105 2.11 -4.06 -16.22
N MET A 106 1.33 -5.05 -16.62
CA MET A 106 1.01 -6.22 -15.80
C MET A 106 1.48 -7.48 -16.51
N PRO A 107 1.94 -8.50 -15.77
CA PRO A 107 2.27 -9.79 -16.37
C PRO A 107 1.05 -10.40 -17.05
N VAL A 108 1.15 -10.76 -18.35
CA VAL A 108 0.03 -11.29 -19.15
C VAL A 108 -0.58 -12.55 -18.53
N LYS A 109 0.25 -13.40 -17.93
CA LYS A 109 -0.17 -14.64 -17.26
C LYS A 109 -0.25 -14.53 -15.74
N GLY A 110 -0.27 -13.29 -15.23
CA GLY A 110 -0.37 -13.01 -13.81
C GLY A 110 0.95 -13.07 -13.06
N TYR A 111 0.89 -12.65 -11.80
CA TYR A 111 2.08 -12.53 -10.95
C TYR A 111 2.68 -13.88 -10.52
N MET A 112 1.89 -14.94 -10.46
CA MET A 112 2.41 -16.27 -10.11
C MET A 112 3.46 -16.74 -11.11
N GLU A 113 3.15 -16.73 -12.42
CA GLU A 113 4.14 -17.10 -13.44
C GLU A 113 5.35 -16.16 -13.44
N PHE A 114 5.14 -14.87 -13.22
CA PHE A 114 6.24 -13.91 -13.09
C PHE A 114 7.21 -14.30 -11.96
N ILE A 115 6.70 -14.60 -10.76
CA ILE A 115 7.51 -15.02 -9.61
C ILE A 115 8.16 -16.39 -9.87
N GLU A 116 7.40 -17.36 -10.41
CA GLU A 116 7.95 -18.67 -10.77
C GLU A 116 9.14 -18.53 -11.74
N ASN A 117 9.04 -17.62 -12.72
CA ASN A 117 10.13 -17.37 -13.66
C ASN A 117 11.37 -16.73 -12.98
N LEU A 118 11.19 -15.87 -12.00
CA LEU A 118 12.30 -15.33 -11.20
C LEU A 118 12.99 -16.42 -10.38
N LEU A 119 12.25 -17.43 -9.91
CA LEU A 119 12.77 -18.51 -9.08
C LEU A 119 13.40 -19.65 -9.89
N LYS A 120 13.28 -19.67 -11.23
CA LYS A 120 13.85 -20.69 -12.11
C LYS A 120 15.36 -20.53 -12.30
N HIS A 121 16.11 -20.67 -11.22
CA HIS A 121 17.57 -20.67 -11.26
C HIS A 121 18.11 -21.85 -10.45
N PRO A 122 19.10 -22.62 -10.95
CA PRO A 122 19.59 -23.82 -10.28
C PRO A 122 20.24 -23.56 -8.90
N GLY A 123 20.61 -22.34 -8.62
CA GLY A 123 21.10 -21.91 -7.29
C GLY A 123 20.02 -21.48 -6.31
N ILE A 124 18.73 -21.55 -6.70
CA ILE A 124 17.62 -21.17 -5.82
C ILE A 124 16.87 -22.45 -5.41
N GLU A 125 16.81 -22.70 -4.11
CA GLU A 125 15.97 -23.72 -3.50
C GLU A 125 14.75 -23.06 -2.87
N LEU A 126 13.55 -23.36 -3.43
CA LEU A 126 12.29 -22.86 -2.89
C LEU A 126 11.74 -23.87 -1.87
N ARG A 127 11.48 -23.42 -0.65
CA ARG A 127 10.81 -24.17 0.40
C ARG A 127 9.50 -23.52 0.75
N LEU A 128 8.40 -24.22 0.57
CA LEU A 128 7.06 -23.79 0.92
C LEU A 128 6.58 -24.47 2.19
N ASN A 129 5.63 -23.84 2.88
CA ASN A 129 5.07 -24.32 4.16
C ASN A 129 6.14 -24.49 5.25
N GLU A 130 7.19 -23.68 5.19
CA GLU A 130 8.21 -23.58 6.23
C GLU A 130 8.16 -22.16 6.83
N GLU A 131 7.94 -22.08 8.16
CA GLU A 131 8.02 -20.82 8.88
C GLU A 131 9.49 -20.52 9.22
N ALA A 132 10.00 -19.38 8.75
CA ALA A 132 11.39 -19.01 8.95
C ALA A 132 11.76 -18.86 10.43
N LEU A 133 10.84 -18.39 11.26
CA LEU A 133 11.07 -18.19 12.70
C LEU A 133 11.12 -19.50 13.51
N ASP A 134 10.61 -20.60 12.97
CA ASP A 134 10.78 -21.93 13.57
C ASP A 134 12.22 -22.44 13.41
N ARG A 135 12.94 -21.95 12.41
CA ARG A 135 14.30 -22.38 12.07
C ARG A 135 15.36 -21.37 12.50
N PHE A 136 15.14 -20.09 12.22
CA PHE A 136 16.13 -19.03 12.47
C PHE A 136 15.82 -18.25 13.73
N SER A 137 16.85 -17.97 14.51
CA SER A 137 16.75 -17.16 15.73
C SER A 137 17.98 -16.26 15.87
N ILE A 138 17.91 -15.31 16.81
CA ILE A 138 19.04 -14.45 17.15
C ILE A 138 19.51 -14.78 18.55
N ARG A 139 20.83 -15.15 18.70
CA ARG A 139 21.48 -15.33 19.97
C ARG A 139 22.84 -14.63 19.94
N ASP A 140 23.17 -13.91 20.99
CA ASP A 140 24.47 -13.21 21.15
C ASP A 140 24.85 -12.36 19.94
N ASN A 141 23.89 -11.57 19.43
CA ASN A 141 24.02 -10.74 18.23
C ASN A 141 24.45 -11.50 16.96
N GLN A 142 24.05 -12.76 16.84
CA GLN A 142 24.30 -13.58 15.66
C GLN A 142 23.06 -14.35 15.24
N VAL A 143 22.86 -14.49 13.91
CA VAL A 143 21.81 -15.36 13.36
C VAL A 143 22.19 -16.83 13.57
N MET A 144 21.23 -17.59 14.08
CA MET A 144 21.34 -19.04 14.28
C MET A 144 20.45 -19.78 13.28
N ASP A 145 20.92 -20.91 12.76
CA ASP A 145 20.16 -21.92 12.03
C ASP A 145 20.01 -23.14 12.95
N GLY A 146 18.87 -23.25 13.61
CA GLY A 146 18.69 -24.14 14.74
C GLY A 146 19.62 -23.76 15.89
N ASP A 147 20.50 -24.71 16.29
CA ASP A 147 21.49 -24.50 17.39
C ASP A 147 22.84 -24.06 16.90
N LYS A 148 23.05 -23.81 15.63
CA LYS A 148 24.38 -23.46 15.07
C LYS A 148 24.33 -22.04 14.48
N PRO A 149 25.46 -21.31 14.57
CA PRO A 149 25.61 -20.07 13.84
C PRO A 149 25.36 -20.26 12.32
N LEU A 150 24.56 -19.39 11.72
CA LEU A 150 24.32 -19.41 10.27
C LEU A 150 25.66 -19.15 9.54
N ALA A 151 25.99 -20.02 8.58
CA ALA A 151 27.20 -19.89 7.77
C ALA A 151 27.09 -18.86 6.62
N GLY A 152 25.94 -18.22 6.45
CA GLY A 152 25.65 -17.24 5.41
C GLY A 152 25.00 -15.98 5.96
N VAL A 153 24.14 -15.40 5.15
CA VAL A 153 23.34 -14.22 5.51
C VAL A 153 21.88 -14.59 5.44
N LEU A 154 21.13 -14.31 6.51
CA LEU A 154 19.67 -14.32 6.50
C LEU A 154 19.19 -12.97 5.96
N ILE A 155 18.51 -12.97 4.82
CA ILE A 155 17.78 -11.79 4.34
C ILE A 155 16.34 -11.94 4.81
N PHE A 156 16.03 -11.26 5.91
CA PHE A 156 14.70 -11.34 6.52
C PHE A 156 13.74 -10.31 5.90
N THR A 157 12.55 -10.75 5.52
CA THR A 157 11.53 -9.88 4.90
C THR A 157 10.25 -9.76 5.72
N GLY A 158 10.13 -10.52 6.82
CA GLY A 158 9.05 -10.45 7.78
C GLY A 158 9.14 -9.26 8.74
N ALA A 159 8.24 -9.19 9.69
CA ALA A 159 8.22 -8.13 10.70
C ALA A 159 9.40 -8.27 11.68
N LEU A 160 10.21 -7.21 11.86
CA LEU A 160 11.39 -7.28 12.73
C LEU A 160 11.07 -7.55 14.19
N ASP A 161 9.96 -7.02 14.70
CA ASP A 161 9.54 -7.29 16.08
C ASP A 161 9.33 -8.80 16.32
N GLU A 162 8.79 -9.52 15.35
CA GLU A 162 8.60 -10.97 15.45
C GLU A 162 9.94 -11.72 15.46
N LEU A 163 10.89 -11.31 14.61
CA LEU A 163 12.26 -11.88 14.61
C LEU A 163 12.96 -11.73 15.97
N PHE A 164 12.68 -10.62 16.68
CA PHE A 164 13.21 -10.33 18.01
C PHE A 164 12.29 -10.74 19.18
N GLY A 165 11.27 -11.56 18.91
CA GLY A 165 10.34 -12.04 19.94
C GLY A 165 9.53 -10.91 20.60
N CYS A 166 9.28 -9.82 19.91
CA CYS A 166 8.54 -8.64 20.37
C CYS A 166 9.08 -8.00 21.66
N LYS A 167 10.37 -8.13 21.95
CA LYS A 167 10.99 -7.73 23.23
C LYS A 167 10.89 -6.23 23.57
N HIS A 168 10.76 -5.35 22.55
CA HIS A 168 10.53 -3.92 22.74
C HIS A 168 9.05 -3.55 22.66
N GLY A 169 8.18 -4.51 22.35
CA GLY A 169 6.75 -4.33 22.08
C GLY A 169 6.39 -4.71 20.65
N LYS A 170 5.10 -4.90 20.39
CA LYS A 170 4.59 -5.27 19.06
C LYS A 170 4.47 -4.05 18.16
N LEU A 171 5.00 -4.14 16.94
CA LEU A 171 4.77 -3.15 15.90
C LEU A 171 3.33 -3.26 15.38
N PRO A 172 2.65 -2.13 15.16
CA PRO A 172 1.28 -2.15 14.67
C PRO A 172 1.24 -2.37 13.17
N TYR A 173 0.50 -3.39 12.74
CA TYR A 173 0.21 -3.66 11.34
C TYR A 173 -1.29 -3.72 11.09
N ARG A 174 -1.67 -3.52 9.83
CA ARG A 174 -3.01 -3.82 9.33
C ARG A 174 -3.00 -5.11 8.54
N SER A 175 -4.08 -5.84 8.66
CA SER A 175 -4.39 -7.02 7.87
C SER A 175 -5.59 -6.77 6.98
N LEU A 176 -5.88 -7.70 6.10
CA LEU A 176 -7.01 -7.65 5.17
C LEU A 176 -7.77 -8.98 5.22
N ARG A 177 -9.08 -8.88 5.21
CA ARG A 177 -9.96 -10.01 4.94
C ARG A 177 -10.62 -9.80 3.58
N PHE A 178 -10.54 -10.82 2.73
CA PHE A 178 -11.17 -10.83 1.42
C PHE A 178 -12.43 -11.69 1.46
N GLU A 179 -13.53 -11.13 1.00
CA GLU A 179 -14.75 -11.87 0.74
C GLU A 179 -14.86 -12.10 -0.78
N TRP A 180 -14.56 -13.32 -1.19
CA TRP A 180 -14.57 -13.72 -2.58
C TRP A 180 -15.99 -14.06 -3.03
N LYS A 181 -16.37 -13.54 -4.20
CA LYS A 181 -17.66 -13.79 -4.83
C LYS A 181 -17.46 -14.14 -6.29
N HIS A 182 -18.30 -15.05 -6.78
CA HIS A 182 -18.38 -15.41 -8.19
C HIS A 182 -19.83 -15.33 -8.64
N GLU A 183 -20.06 -14.66 -9.77
CA GLU A 183 -21.39 -14.49 -10.36
C GLU A 183 -21.37 -14.80 -11.85
N ASP A 184 -22.44 -15.40 -12.37
CA ASP A 184 -22.61 -15.72 -13.81
C ASP A 184 -23.19 -14.49 -14.56
N ILE A 185 -22.52 -13.34 -14.40
CA ILE A 185 -22.81 -12.08 -15.08
C ILE A 185 -21.57 -11.64 -15.85
N ASP A 186 -21.75 -10.78 -16.83
CA ASP A 186 -20.60 -10.34 -17.64
C ASP A 186 -19.68 -9.39 -16.85
N SER A 187 -20.22 -8.52 -16.04
CA SER A 187 -19.45 -7.55 -15.24
C SER A 187 -20.20 -7.17 -13.98
N PHE A 188 -19.48 -7.04 -12.87
CA PHE A 188 -20.02 -6.57 -11.60
C PHE A 188 -19.95 -5.02 -11.47
N GLN A 189 -18.87 -4.42 -11.95
CA GLN A 189 -18.64 -2.97 -11.87
C GLN A 189 -17.92 -2.48 -13.14
N ASP A 190 -17.96 -1.17 -13.40
CA ASP A 190 -17.39 -0.61 -14.63
C ASP A 190 -15.87 -0.66 -14.68
N MET A 191 -15.20 -0.49 -13.53
CA MET A 191 -13.76 -0.44 -13.40
C MET A 191 -13.21 -1.67 -12.68
N PRO A 192 -11.95 -2.08 -12.97
CA PRO A 192 -11.34 -3.24 -12.32
C PRO A 192 -11.22 -3.09 -10.80
N VAL A 193 -10.97 -1.89 -10.31
CA VAL A 193 -10.89 -1.59 -8.88
C VAL A 193 -11.71 -0.33 -8.59
N VAL A 194 -12.65 -0.45 -7.67
CA VAL A 194 -13.46 0.69 -7.20
C VAL A 194 -13.31 0.83 -5.68
N ALA A 195 -12.92 2.02 -5.24
CA ALA A 195 -12.88 2.39 -3.83
C ALA A 195 -14.25 2.85 -3.34
N TYR A 196 -14.59 2.47 -2.11
CA TYR A 196 -15.86 2.80 -1.46
C TYR A 196 -15.60 3.53 -0.13
N PRO A 197 -15.18 4.81 -0.20
CA PRO A 197 -14.81 5.57 1.01
C PRO A 197 -15.96 5.67 2.03
N GLN A 198 -17.19 5.83 1.54
CA GLN A 198 -18.38 6.04 2.37
C GLN A 198 -19.09 4.73 2.78
N ALA A 199 -18.71 3.57 2.23
CA ALA A 199 -19.30 2.30 2.61
C ALA A 199 -18.88 1.87 4.01
N GLU A 200 -19.77 1.18 4.71
CA GLU A 200 -19.47 0.64 6.04
C GLU A 200 -18.63 -0.64 5.93
N GLY A 201 -17.53 -0.69 6.66
CA GLY A 201 -16.71 -1.88 6.90
C GLY A 201 -15.70 -2.21 5.79
N PHE A 202 -16.04 -2.13 4.51
CA PHE A 202 -15.11 -2.44 3.42
C PHE A 202 -14.56 -1.20 2.74
N THR A 203 -13.40 -1.33 2.09
CA THR A 203 -12.70 -0.21 1.47
C THR A 203 -12.79 -0.20 -0.04
N ARG A 204 -12.74 -1.37 -0.67
CA ARG A 204 -12.77 -1.49 -2.14
C ARG A 204 -13.28 -2.84 -2.60
N ILE A 205 -13.64 -2.88 -3.88
CA ILE A 205 -13.97 -4.12 -4.59
C ILE A 205 -13.04 -4.20 -5.80
N THR A 206 -12.43 -5.36 -5.99
CA THR A 206 -11.59 -5.68 -7.15
C THR A 206 -12.25 -6.76 -7.99
N GLU A 207 -12.51 -6.47 -9.26
CA GLU A 207 -13.03 -7.40 -10.26
C GLU A 207 -11.89 -7.91 -11.14
N TYR A 208 -11.49 -9.16 -10.93
CA TYR A 208 -10.21 -9.68 -11.43
C TYR A 208 -10.17 -9.93 -12.94
N LYS A 209 -11.29 -10.26 -13.59
CA LYS A 209 -11.29 -10.47 -15.04
C LYS A 209 -10.98 -9.22 -15.86
N LYS A 210 -11.00 -8.04 -15.23
CA LYS A 210 -10.75 -6.75 -15.90
C LYS A 210 -9.30 -6.31 -15.85
N LEU A 211 -8.45 -6.94 -15.01
CA LEU A 211 -7.07 -6.51 -14.85
C LEU A 211 -6.13 -7.69 -14.48
N PRO A 212 -5.42 -8.29 -15.44
CA PRO A 212 -5.52 -8.08 -16.90
C PRO A 212 -6.87 -8.52 -17.45
N VAL A 213 -7.25 -7.98 -18.60
CA VAL A 213 -8.52 -8.35 -19.23
C VAL A 213 -8.52 -9.83 -19.60
N GLN A 214 -9.57 -10.55 -19.20
CA GLN A 214 -9.75 -11.98 -19.47
C GLN A 214 -11.12 -12.22 -20.10
N GLU A 215 -11.13 -12.99 -21.20
CA GLU A 215 -12.35 -13.41 -21.87
C GLU A 215 -12.85 -14.72 -21.25
N VAL A 216 -13.54 -14.60 -20.12
CA VAL A 216 -14.10 -15.73 -19.37
C VAL A 216 -15.57 -15.50 -19.08
N ARG A 217 -16.35 -16.59 -19.02
CA ARG A 217 -17.75 -16.52 -18.59
C ARG A 217 -17.83 -16.24 -17.09
N GLY A 218 -18.80 -15.40 -16.72
CA GLY A 218 -18.98 -14.96 -15.34
C GLY A 218 -17.89 -14.00 -14.88
N THR A 219 -17.96 -13.57 -13.65
CA THR A 219 -16.97 -12.69 -13.04
C THR A 219 -16.67 -13.11 -11.61
N THR A 220 -15.39 -12.95 -11.21
CA THR A 220 -14.95 -13.12 -9.83
C THR A 220 -14.44 -11.79 -9.30
N TYR A 221 -14.92 -11.41 -8.14
CA TYR A 221 -14.49 -10.20 -7.45
C TYR A 221 -14.25 -10.45 -5.96
N ALA A 222 -13.47 -9.60 -5.35
CA ALA A 222 -13.25 -9.62 -3.92
C ALA A 222 -13.63 -8.30 -3.27
N VAL A 223 -14.36 -8.37 -2.16
CA VAL A 223 -14.65 -7.26 -1.27
C VAL A 223 -13.57 -7.25 -0.19
N GLU A 224 -12.86 -6.11 -0.02
CA GLU A 224 -11.71 -5.98 0.86
C GLU A 224 -12.09 -5.27 2.17
N TYR A 225 -11.89 -5.96 3.28
CA TYR A 225 -12.13 -5.47 4.64
C TYR A 225 -10.80 -5.27 5.38
N PRO A 226 -10.44 -4.05 5.75
CA PRO A 226 -9.24 -3.79 6.56
C PRO A 226 -9.46 -4.16 8.02
N LEU A 227 -8.50 -4.87 8.60
CA LEU A 227 -8.52 -5.34 9.98
C LEU A 227 -7.22 -4.98 10.70
N PRO A 228 -7.23 -4.83 12.03
CA PRO A 228 -5.98 -4.83 12.79
C PRO A 228 -5.33 -6.20 12.67
N TYR A 229 -4.02 -6.23 12.42
CA TYR A 229 -3.26 -7.46 12.49
C TYR A 229 -3.12 -7.95 13.92
N LYS A 230 -3.27 -9.25 14.12
CA LYS A 230 -3.06 -9.90 15.41
C LYS A 230 -2.11 -11.08 15.22
N GLN A 231 -0.93 -10.95 15.74
CA GLN A 231 0.08 -11.98 15.74
C GLN A 231 -0.42 -13.27 16.40
N GLY A 232 -0.19 -14.39 15.74
CA GLY A 232 -0.64 -15.72 16.21
C GLY A 232 -2.05 -16.12 15.77
N GLU A 233 -2.80 -15.24 15.10
CA GLU A 233 -4.03 -15.57 14.40
C GLU A 233 -3.71 -15.93 12.92
N ALA A 234 -4.62 -16.62 12.24
CA ALA A 234 -4.49 -16.97 10.81
C ALA A 234 -4.76 -15.74 9.92
N MET A 235 -3.87 -14.76 9.98
CA MET A 235 -3.92 -13.53 9.19
C MET A 235 -2.51 -13.02 8.90
N GLU A 236 -2.38 -12.26 7.81
CA GLU A 236 -1.10 -11.72 7.34
C GLU A 236 -0.99 -10.22 7.64
N PRO A 237 0.20 -9.72 8.01
CA PRO A 237 0.46 -8.29 8.08
C PRO A 237 0.66 -7.72 6.68
N TYR A 238 -0.21 -6.81 6.25
CA TYR A 238 -0.09 -6.18 4.91
C TYR A 238 0.55 -4.81 4.94
N TYR A 239 0.25 -4.00 5.96
CA TYR A 239 0.65 -2.61 6.02
C TYR A 239 1.15 -2.23 7.41
N PRO A 240 2.33 -1.61 7.55
CA PRO A 240 2.74 -0.98 8.80
C PRO A 240 1.86 0.24 9.10
N VAL A 241 1.46 0.42 10.34
CA VAL A 241 0.74 1.61 10.80
C VAL A 241 1.78 2.64 11.23
N LEU A 242 2.00 3.64 10.37
CA LEU A 242 3.05 4.64 10.55
C LEU A 242 2.52 5.79 11.42
N THR A 243 2.86 5.75 12.70
CA THR A 243 2.69 6.85 13.68
C THR A 243 4.05 7.19 14.26
N GLU A 244 4.19 8.33 14.91
CA GLU A 244 5.43 8.74 15.58
C GLU A 244 5.87 7.67 16.59
N GLU A 245 4.97 7.20 17.45
CA GLU A 245 5.22 6.14 18.44
C GLU A 245 5.69 4.82 17.79
N SER A 246 5.06 4.43 16.67
CA SER A 246 5.43 3.19 15.99
C SER A 246 6.78 3.29 15.28
N GLN A 247 7.13 4.46 14.78
CA GLN A 247 8.44 4.72 14.18
C GLN A 247 9.55 4.73 15.23
N GLU A 248 9.31 5.32 16.41
CA GLU A 248 10.25 5.24 17.54
C GLU A 248 10.45 3.79 18.02
N LEU A 249 9.35 3.02 18.09
CA LEU A 249 9.45 1.60 18.45
C LEU A 249 10.22 0.80 17.39
N PHE A 250 9.94 1.03 16.10
CA PHE A 250 10.67 0.41 15.00
C PHE A 250 12.17 0.74 15.05
N GLN A 251 12.53 1.98 15.35
CA GLN A 251 13.93 2.41 15.42
C GLN A 251 14.74 1.56 16.41
N LYS A 252 14.14 1.14 17.55
CA LYS A 252 14.81 0.25 18.51
C LYS A 252 15.15 -1.11 17.90
N TYR A 253 14.22 -1.70 17.14
CA TYR A 253 14.47 -2.95 16.42
C TYR A 253 15.48 -2.78 15.30
N TYR A 254 15.39 -1.70 14.57
CA TYR A 254 16.32 -1.38 13.47
C TYR A 254 17.75 -1.23 13.94
N ASP A 255 17.99 -0.48 15.01
CA ASP A 255 19.32 -0.26 15.56
C ASP A 255 19.95 -1.57 16.08
N GLU A 256 19.13 -2.43 16.67
CA GLU A 256 19.57 -3.74 17.12
C GLU A 256 19.84 -4.69 15.95
N ALA A 257 18.94 -4.77 14.97
CA ALA A 257 19.08 -5.61 13.79
C ALA A 257 20.39 -5.31 13.03
N LYS A 258 20.79 -4.05 12.97
CA LYS A 258 22.04 -3.63 12.33
C LYS A 258 23.30 -4.17 13.00
N GLN A 259 23.23 -4.56 14.27
CA GLN A 259 24.37 -5.11 15.02
C GLN A 259 24.42 -6.63 14.93
N VAL A 260 23.39 -7.28 14.39
CA VAL A 260 23.34 -8.74 14.31
C VAL A 260 24.19 -9.25 13.16
N LYS A 261 25.19 -10.05 13.47
CA LYS A 261 26.04 -10.69 12.47
C LYS A 261 25.25 -11.71 11.65
N GLY A 262 25.37 -11.63 10.34
CA GLY A 262 24.69 -12.54 9.42
C GLY A 262 23.21 -12.19 9.17
N LEU A 263 22.74 -11.01 9.58
CA LEU A 263 21.41 -10.52 9.30
C LEU A 263 21.46 -9.36 8.28
N ALA A 264 20.65 -9.47 7.25
CA ALA A 264 20.23 -8.38 6.39
C ALA A 264 18.71 -8.39 6.33
N PHE A 265 18.09 -7.27 6.02
CA PHE A 265 16.64 -7.19 5.94
C PHE A 265 16.19 -6.19 4.86
N ALA A 266 15.08 -6.49 4.22
CA ALA A 266 14.48 -5.67 3.18
C ALA A 266 12.97 -5.93 3.08
N GLY A 267 12.28 -4.98 2.52
CA GLY A 267 10.86 -5.12 2.22
C GLY A 267 9.95 -4.39 3.21
N ARG A 268 8.68 -4.37 2.86
CA ARG A 268 7.66 -3.56 3.52
C ARG A 268 7.58 -3.78 5.04
N LEU A 269 7.62 -5.04 5.47
CA LEU A 269 7.48 -5.40 6.88
C LEU A 269 8.81 -5.21 7.63
N ALA A 270 9.91 -5.74 7.08
CA ALA A 270 11.22 -5.68 7.72
C ALA A 270 11.78 -4.25 7.84
N GLU A 271 11.46 -3.37 6.92
CA GLU A 271 11.89 -1.97 6.97
C GLU A 271 10.81 -1.03 7.49
N PHE A 272 9.67 -1.56 7.91
CA PHE A 272 8.52 -0.82 8.45
C PHE A 272 8.15 0.39 7.58
N LYS A 273 8.11 0.17 6.24
CA LYS A 273 7.88 1.20 5.23
C LYS A 273 6.78 0.79 4.28
N TYR A 274 6.15 1.78 3.71
CA TYR A 274 5.18 1.55 2.65
C TYR A 274 5.89 1.48 1.30
N TYR A 275 6.02 0.28 0.75
CA TYR A 275 6.61 0.04 -0.57
C TYR A 275 5.55 -0.33 -1.61
N ASN A 276 5.64 0.25 -2.81
CA ASN A 276 5.08 -0.33 -4.01
C ASN A 276 5.98 -1.49 -4.50
N MET A 277 5.48 -2.32 -5.42
CA MET A 277 6.23 -3.50 -5.91
C MET A 277 7.57 -3.12 -6.57
N ASP A 278 7.59 -2.07 -7.38
CA ASP A 278 8.81 -1.54 -8.01
C ASP A 278 9.85 -1.09 -6.98
N GLN A 279 9.41 -0.42 -5.94
CA GLN A 279 10.26 0.03 -4.82
C GLN A 279 10.82 -1.16 -4.02
N ALA A 280 10.00 -2.19 -3.79
CA ALA A 280 10.47 -3.42 -3.11
C ALA A 280 11.52 -4.17 -3.95
N ILE A 281 11.29 -4.30 -5.26
CA ILE A 281 12.27 -4.89 -6.19
C ILE A 281 13.55 -4.05 -6.23
N ARG A 282 13.44 -2.73 -6.31
CA ARG A 282 14.59 -1.83 -6.29
C ARG A 282 15.41 -2.01 -5.01
N ARG A 283 14.75 -2.03 -3.85
CA ARG A 283 15.42 -2.25 -2.56
C ARG A 283 16.14 -3.60 -2.50
N ALA A 284 15.52 -4.66 -3.04
CA ALA A 284 16.15 -5.98 -3.10
C ALA A 284 17.42 -5.97 -3.99
N LEU A 285 17.37 -5.28 -5.14
CA LEU A 285 18.53 -5.13 -6.03
C LEU A 285 19.67 -4.32 -5.38
N ASP A 286 19.31 -3.27 -4.64
CA ASP A 286 20.31 -2.44 -3.96
C ASP A 286 20.95 -3.25 -2.79
N LEU A 287 20.14 -3.98 -2.00
CA LEU A 287 20.67 -4.88 -0.96
C LEU A 287 21.60 -5.97 -1.54
N ALA A 288 21.23 -6.54 -2.68
CA ALA A 288 22.09 -7.54 -3.33
C ALA A 288 23.47 -6.98 -3.73
N ARG A 289 23.56 -5.69 -4.08
CA ARG A 289 24.83 -5.01 -4.35
C ARG A 289 25.62 -4.71 -3.08
N GLU A 290 24.92 -4.37 -1.98
CA GLU A 290 25.52 -4.11 -0.68
C GLU A 290 26.17 -5.39 -0.09
N LEU A 291 25.67 -6.58 -0.46
CA LEU A 291 26.14 -7.88 0.04
C LEU A 291 27.24 -8.52 -0.82
N GLN A 292 27.56 -7.97 -1.99
CA GLN A 292 28.67 -8.42 -2.86
C GLN A 292 30.00 -7.83 -2.43
#